data_c503f09d6ca1a2d256b3427b1303f805
#
_entry.id   c503f09d6ca1a2d256b3427b1303f805
#
_cell.length_a   1.000
_cell.length_b   1.000
_cell.length_c   1.000
_cell.angle_alpha   90.00
_cell.angle_beta   90.00
_cell.angle_gamma   90.00
#
_symmetry.space_group_name_H-M   'P 1'
#
loop_
_entity.id
_entity.type
_entity.pdbx_description
1 polymer ?
#
loop_
_entity_poly.entity_id
_entity_poly.type
_entity_poly.pdbx_seq_one_letter_code
_entity_poly.pdbx_strand_id
1 'polypeptide(L)'
;MKITYSTFSEKGPRRENQDFIQTIIDENKGRYTFVLCDGMGGHSHGGLAARIVATSIARDIKQNPPFGETGIDAMISRAMWTLDTMADVYGGAKMGTTMVMAYIEGDEMTVMHCGDSRCYAYDADKNIKYVTADHNSGDYMGAPITRCFFSGHPEKAEPDVKTFMAAPGDRILLCSDGVYPCMAPDILRDRLMDDRAMEDIMDTLKFMCEKFSTDNYSGILYEVM
;
A
#
# COMPACT_ATOMS: atom_id res chain seq x y z
N MET A 1 -14.49 6.57 15.66
CA MET A 1 -13.07 6.93 15.45
C MET A 1 -12.99 7.89 14.28
N LYS A 2 -12.15 8.90 14.33
CA LYS A 2 -11.86 9.81 13.24
C LYS A 2 -10.44 9.59 12.76
N ILE A 3 -10.22 9.66 11.44
CA ILE A 3 -8.90 9.51 10.83
C ILE A 3 -8.53 10.81 10.13
N THR A 4 -7.34 11.31 10.37
CA THR A 4 -6.70 12.32 9.52
C THR A 4 -5.66 11.63 8.65
N TYR A 5 -5.48 12.07 7.41
CA TYR A 5 -4.51 11.46 6.51
C TYR A 5 -3.94 12.46 5.52
N SER A 6 -2.73 12.18 5.05
CA SER A 6 -2.06 12.91 3.98
C SER A 6 -1.37 11.92 3.04
N THR A 7 -1.23 12.28 1.76
CA THR A 7 -0.66 11.40 0.74
C THR A 7 0.28 12.16 -0.18
N PHE A 8 1.27 11.46 -0.71
CA PHE A 8 2.00 11.88 -1.90
C PHE A 8 2.20 10.70 -2.85
N SER A 9 2.34 11.00 -4.14
CA SER A 9 2.70 10.02 -5.16
C SER A 9 3.44 10.74 -6.27
N GLU A 10 4.73 10.46 -6.39
CA GLU A 10 5.64 11.19 -7.25
C GLU A 10 6.38 10.26 -8.21
N LYS A 11 6.62 10.78 -9.39
CA LYS A 11 7.31 10.05 -10.44
C LYS A 11 8.80 9.75 -10.09
N GLY A 12 9.42 10.61 -9.28
CA GLY A 12 10.84 10.52 -9.04
C GLY A 12 11.68 10.62 -10.33
N PRO A 13 12.82 9.93 -10.41
CA PRO A 13 13.70 9.96 -11.58
C PRO A 13 13.20 9.09 -12.76
N ARG A 14 12.15 8.31 -12.59
CA ARG A 14 11.58 7.41 -13.62
C ARG A 14 10.92 8.20 -14.76
N ARG A 15 10.63 7.54 -15.89
CA ARG A 15 9.92 8.15 -17.03
C ARG A 15 8.46 8.45 -16.74
N GLU A 16 7.80 7.57 -15.99
CA GLU A 16 6.40 7.65 -15.60
C GLU A 16 6.23 7.23 -14.14
N ASN A 17 5.11 7.61 -13.53
CA ASN A 17 4.73 7.11 -12.22
C ASN A 17 3.89 5.86 -12.42
N GLN A 18 4.39 4.71 -11.96
CA GLN A 18 3.69 3.43 -11.99
C GLN A 18 3.04 3.08 -10.66
N ASP A 19 3.26 3.89 -9.63
CA ASP A 19 2.53 3.80 -8.36
C ASP A 19 1.10 4.30 -8.52
N PHE A 20 0.19 3.75 -7.76
CA PHE A 20 -1.18 4.21 -7.70
C PHE A 20 -1.75 4.14 -6.29
N ILE A 21 -2.35 5.25 -5.84
CA ILE A 21 -3.04 5.36 -4.56
C ILE A 21 -4.54 5.45 -4.81
N GLN A 22 -5.31 4.71 -4.04
CA GLN A 22 -6.77 4.80 -3.97
C GLN A 22 -7.23 4.92 -2.52
N THR A 23 -8.03 5.94 -2.24
CA THR A 23 -8.66 6.12 -0.92
C THR A 23 -10.18 6.10 -1.05
N ILE A 24 -10.85 5.49 -0.09
CA ILE A 24 -12.32 5.55 0.04
C ILE A 24 -12.62 5.86 1.51
N ILE A 25 -13.35 6.94 1.72
CA ILE A 25 -13.72 7.43 3.04
C ILE A 25 -15.24 7.44 3.15
N ASP A 26 -15.79 6.77 4.16
CA ASP A 26 -17.19 6.80 4.55
C ASP A 26 -17.28 7.17 6.03
N GLU A 27 -17.16 8.45 6.31
CA GLU A 27 -17.19 8.98 7.69
C GLU A 27 -18.50 8.64 8.41
N ASN A 28 -19.63 8.55 7.69
CA ASN A 28 -20.92 8.21 8.29
C ASN A 28 -20.95 6.80 8.87
N LYS A 29 -20.14 5.89 8.31
CA LYS A 29 -20.00 4.52 8.77
C LYS A 29 -18.73 4.29 9.58
N GLY A 30 -17.88 5.30 9.72
CA GLY A 30 -16.57 5.15 10.33
C GLY A 30 -15.67 4.17 9.58
N ARG A 31 -15.75 4.18 8.23
CA ARG A 31 -15.00 3.27 7.35
C ARG A 31 -13.99 4.03 6.52
N TYR A 32 -12.77 3.56 6.56
CA TYR A 32 -11.66 4.15 5.81
C TYR A 32 -10.90 3.04 5.08
N THR A 33 -10.64 3.25 3.80
CA THR A 33 -9.85 2.32 2.97
C THR A 33 -8.73 3.08 2.30
N PHE A 34 -7.51 2.62 2.50
CA PHE A 34 -6.31 3.13 1.89
C PHE A 34 -5.64 1.99 1.12
N VAL A 35 -5.40 2.17 -0.17
CA VAL A 35 -4.74 1.18 -1.01
C VAL A 35 -3.60 1.85 -1.75
N LEU A 36 -2.43 1.26 -1.71
CA LEU A 36 -1.27 1.65 -2.48
C LEU A 36 -0.77 0.43 -3.26
N CYS A 37 -0.58 0.62 -4.54
CA CYS A 37 -0.04 -0.37 -5.46
C CYS A 37 1.15 0.22 -6.19
N ASP A 38 2.25 -0.54 -6.27
CA ASP A 38 3.45 -0.22 -7.01
C ASP A 38 3.52 -1.10 -8.25
N GLY A 39 3.44 -0.48 -9.42
CA GLY A 39 3.44 -1.17 -10.69
C GLY A 39 4.82 -1.66 -11.07
N MET A 40 4.96 -2.97 -11.26
CA MET A 40 6.25 -3.61 -11.50
C MET A 40 6.95 -3.04 -12.73
N GLY A 41 8.06 -2.33 -12.50
CA GLY A 41 8.95 -1.78 -13.50
C GLY A 41 9.50 -2.86 -14.43
N GLY A 42 9.77 -2.50 -15.70
CA GLY A 42 10.23 -3.44 -16.72
C GLY A 42 9.09 -4.07 -17.53
N HIS A 43 7.84 -3.93 -17.11
CA HIS A 43 6.66 -4.27 -17.90
C HIS A 43 5.97 -2.98 -18.37
N SER A 44 5.57 -2.94 -19.64
CA SER A 44 5.01 -1.73 -20.29
C SER A 44 3.68 -1.26 -19.70
N HIS A 45 3.10 -2.00 -18.77
CA HIS A 45 1.76 -1.76 -18.21
C HIS A 45 1.72 -1.84 -16.68
N GLY A 46 2.83 -1.63 -15.97
CA GLY A 46 2.90 -1.65 -14.51
C GLY A 46 1.94 -0.65 -13.87
N GLY A 47 1.95 0.60 -14.30
CA GLY A 47 1.04 1.62 -13.78
C GLY A 47 -0.44 1.34 -14.05
N LEU A 48 -0.76 0.65 -15.18
CA LEU A 48 -2.12 0.20 -15.45
C LEU A 48 -2.51 -0.95 -14.50
N ALA A 49 -1.61 -1.90 -14.24
CA ALA A 49 -1.81 -2.96 -13.28
C ALA A 49 -2.09 -2.40 -11.87
N ALA A 50 -1.25 -1.46 -11.41
CA ALA A 50 -1.42 -0.80 -10.12
C ALA A 50 -2.80 -0.14 -9.99
N ARG A 51 -3.22 0.62 -11.01
CA ARG A 51 -4.55 1.25 -11.06
C ARG A 51 -5.69 0.24 -11.02
N ILE A 52 -5.60 -0.84 -11.82
CA ILE A 52 -6.64 -1.88 -11.90
C ILE A 52 -6.81 -2.55 -10.53
N VAL A 53 -5.71 -3.02 -9.93
CA VAL A 53 -5.76 -3.74 -8.66
C VAL A 53 -6.26 -2.84 -7.55
N ALA A 54 -5.67 -1.65 -7.36
CA ALA A 54 -6.08 -0.72 -6.31
C ALA A 54 -7.56 -0.33 -6.42
N THR A 55 -8.03 -0.03 -7.64
CA THR A 55 -9.44 0.35 -7.87
C THR A 55 -10.38 -0.85 -7.64
N SER A 56 -10.00 -2.05 -8.06
CA SER A 56 -10.81 -3.26 -7.87
C SER A 56 -10.96 -3.61 -6.40
N ILE A 57 -9.86 -3.63 -5.65
CA ILE A 57 -9.84 -3.88 -4.21
C ILE A 57 -10.67 -2.83 -3.46
N ALA A 58 -10.42 -1.54 -3.69
CA ALA A 58 -11.13 -0.48 -3.00
C ALA A 58 -12.63 -0.48 -3.28
N ARG A 59 -13.03 -0.73 -4.54
CA ARG A 59 -14.43 -0.84 -4.94
C ARG A 59 -15.11 -2.04 -4.27
N ASP A 60 -14.43 -3.17 -4.21
CA ASP A 60 -14.97 -4.38 -3.62
C ASP A 60 -15.20 -4.21 -2.11
N ILE A 61 -14.23 -3.66 -1.39
CA ILE A 61 -14.34 -3.32 0.04
C ILE A 61 -15.51 -2.35 0.30
N LYS A 62 -15.71 -1.37 -0.56
CA LYS A 62 -16.85 -0.43 -0.43
C LYS A 62 -18.19 -1.13 -0.53
N GLN A 63 -18.32 -2.14 -1.39
CA GLN A 63 -19.55 -2.89 -1.63
C GLN A 63 -19.75 -4.05 -0.64
N ASN A 64 -18.67 -4.77 -0.40
CA ASN A 64 -18.62 -5.98 0.42
C ASN A 64 -17.40 -5.90 1.34
N PRO A 65 -17.52 -5.27 2.51
CA PRO A 65 -16.39 -5.21 3.45
C PRO A 65 -15.79 -6.61 3.68
N PRO A 66 -14.46 -6.76 3.65
CA PRO A 66 -13.82 -8.06 3.70
C PRO A 66 -13.86 -8.60 5.11
N PHE A 67 -14.78 -9.52 5.38
CA PHE A 67 -14.83 -10.22 6.65
C PHE A 67 -14.54 -11.69 6.44
N GLY A 68 -13.50 -12.14 7.13
CA GLY A 68 -13.05 -13.52 7.08
C GLY A 68 -12.33 -13.91 5.78
N GLU A 69 -11.71 -15.05 5.84
CA GLU A 69 -10.80 -15.57 4.80
C GLU A 69 -11.51 -15.71 3.44
N THR A 70 -12.73 -16.24 3.42
CA THR A 70 -13.50 -16.41 2.18
C THR A 70 -13.87 -15.11 1.49
N GLY A 71 -14.08 -14.01 2.24
CA GLY A 71 -14.35 -12.69 1.69
C GLY A 71 -13.10 -12.10 1.02
N ILE A 72 -11.96 -12.30 1.65
CA ILE A 72 -10.65 -11.87 1.14
C ILE A 72 -10.31 -12.62 -0.15
N ASP A 73 -10.41 -13.95 -0.16
CA ASP A 73 -10.15 -14.77 -1.34
C ASP A 73 -11.02 -14.38 -2.54
N ALA A 74 -12.29 -14.11 -2.29
CA ALA A 74 -13.22 -13.68 -3.33
C ALA A 74 -12.84 -12.29 -3.89
N MET A 75 -12.40 -11.37 -3.04
CA MET A 75 -11.93 -10.04 -3.43
C MET A 75 -10.66 -10.13 -4.28
N ILE A 76 -9.67 -10.91 -3.85
CA ILE A 76 -8.43 -11.15 -4.59
C ILE A 76 -8.73 -11.79 -5.96
N SER A 77 -9.58 -12.82 -5.99
CA SER A 77 -9.98 -13.48 -7.22
C SER A 77 -10.63 -12.52 -8.23
N ARG A 78 -11.48 -11.60 -7.76
CA ARG A 78 -12.11 -10.58 -8.63
C ARG A 78 -11.09 -9.57 -9.15
N ALA A 79 -10.13 -9.15 -8.31
CA ALA A 79 -9.06 -8.25 -8.73
C ALA A 79 -8.17 -8.90 -9.80
N MET A 80 -7.78 -10.17 -9.60
CA MET A 80 -7.01 -10.95 -10.56
C MET A 80 -7.77 -11.16 -11.86
N TRP A 81 -9.06 -11.52 -11.80
CA TRP A 81 -9.88 -11.65 -13.00
C TRP A 81 -9.93 -10.35 -13.82
N THR A 82 -10.05 -9.21 -13.15
CA THR A 82 -10.04 -7.90 -13.81
C THR A 82 -8.68 -7.62 -14.47
N LEU A 83 -7.59 -7.93 -13.77
CA LEU A 83 -6.23 -7.76 -14.28
C LEU A 83 -5.99 -8.64 -15.51
N ASP A 84 -6.37 -9.91 -15.46
CA ASP A 84 -6.23 -10.87 -16.56
C ASP A 84 -7.05 -10.46 -17.78
N THR A 85 -8.30 -10.03 -17.56
CA THR A 85 -9.16 -9.52 -18.64
C THR A 85 -8.53 -8.33 -19.34
N MET A 86 -7.92 -7.41 -18.59
CA MET A 86 -7.23 -6.26 -19.18
C MET A 86 -5.92 -6.67 -19.87
N ALA A 87 -5.18 -7.62 -19.32
CA ALA A 87 -4.00 -8.16 -19.98
C ALA A 87 -4.33 -8.74 -21.37
N ASP A 88 -5.44 -9.45 -21.48
CA ASP A 88 -5.94 -9.98 -22.78
C ASP A 88 -6.31 -8.86 -23.76
N VAL A 89 -6.98 -7.80 -23.29
CA VAL A 89 -7.30 -6.61 -24.11
C VAL A 89 -6.03 -5.98 -24.70
N TYR A 90 -4.92 -6.02 -23.96
CA TYR A 90 -3.61 -5.53 -24.40
C TYR A 90 -2.74 -6.63 -25.05
N GLY A 91 -3.38 -7.63 -25.67
CA GLY A 91 -2.71 -8.65 -26.46
C GLY A 91 -1.90 -9.67 -25.66
N GLY A 92 -2.33 -9.97 -24.45
CA GLY A 92 -1.63 -10.86 -23.53
C GLY A 92 -0.43 -10.20 -22.85
N ALA A 93 -0.51 -8.88 -22.62
CA ALA A 93 0.56 -8.13 -21.97
C ALA A 93 0.82 -8.65 -20.53
N LYS A 94 2.09 -8.73 -20.19
CA LYS A 94 2.48 -9.02 -18.80
C LYS A 94 2.24 -7.78 -17.95
N MET A 95 1.32 -7.89 -16.99
CA MET A 95 0.94 -6.84 -16.06
C MET A 95 1.18 -7.30 -14.64
N GLY A 96 1.86 -6.50 -13.84
CA GLY A 96 2.13 -6.85 -12.45
C GLY A 96 2.18 -5.64 -11.54
N THR A 97 1.81 -5.85 -10.29
CA THR A 97 1.86 -4.81 -9.24
C THR A 97 1.90 -5.44 -7.85
N THR A 98 2.53 -4.74 -6.92
CA THR A 98 2.38 -4.99 -5.49
C THR A 98 1.03 -4.48 -4.99
N MET A 99 0.71 -4.74 -3.74
CA MET A 99 -0.41 -4.13 -3.04
C MET A 99 -0.13 -4.08 -1.55
N VAL A 100 -0.29 -2.90 -0.94
CA VAL A 100 -0.45 -2.73 0.49
C VAL A 100 -1.71 -1.91 0.74
N MET A 101 -2.54 -2.37 1.67
CA MET A 101 -3.78 -1.67 2.00
C MET A 101 -4.07 -1.72 3.49
N ALA A 102 -4.85 -0.74 3.96
CA ALA A 102 -5.47 -0.74 5.27
C ALA A 102 -6.97 -0.47 5.13
N TYR A 103 -7.76 -1.28 5.81
CA TYR A 103 -9.19 -1.09 6.02
C TYR A 103 -9.46 -0.88 7.49
N ILE A 104 -10.22 0.16 7.82
CA ILE A 104 -10.56 0.51 9.19
C ILE A 104 -12.08 0.60 9.29
N GLU A 105 -12.65 -0.08 10.26
CA GLU A 105 -14.06 -0.01 10.62
C GLU A 105 -14.21 0.00 12.14
N GLY A 106 -14.80 1.07 12.68
CA GLY A 106 -14.84 1.27 14.11
C GLY A 106 -13.43 1.48 14.68
N ASP A 107 -12.99 0.58 15.55
CA ASP A 107 -11.67 0.53 16.17
C ASP A 107 -10.82 -0.66 15.67
N GLU A 108 -11.33 -1.42 14.72
CA GLU A 108 -10.60 -2.52 14.09
C GLU A 108 -9.90 -2.07 12.79
N MET A 109 -8.65 -2.44 12.67
CA MET A 109 -7.83 -2.18 11.49
C MET A 109 -7.33 -3.49 10.91
N THR A 110 -7.61 -3.71 9.63
CA THR A 110 -7.06 -4.83 8.85
C THR A 110 -6.08 -4.31 7.82
N VAL A 111 -4.85 -4.77 7.91
CA VAL A 111 -3.80 -4.54 6.92
C VAL A 111 -3.65 -5.80 6.06
N MET A 112 -3.60 -5.62 4.75
CA MET A 112 -3.27 -6.67 3.80
C MET A 112 -2.11 -6.21 2.92
N HIS A 113 -1.17 -7.12 2.63
CA HIS A 113 -0.07 -6.77 1.75
C HIS A 113 0.38 -7.95 0.88
N CYS A 114 0.80 -7.64 -0.34
CA CYS A 114 1.31 -8.60 -1.31
C CYS A 114 2.39 -7.92 -2.15
N GLY A 115 3.65 -8.29 -1.94
CA GLY A 115 4.81 -7.65 -2.55
C GLY A 115 5.81 -7.10 -1.53
N ASP A 116 6.47 -6.01 -1.85
CA ASP A 116 7.46 -5.31 -1.04
C ASP A 116 7.09 -3.83 -0.74
N SER A 117 5.91 -3.37 -1.13
CA SER A 117 5.31 -2.17 -0.55
C SER A 117 4.98 -2.41 0.91
N ARG A 118 5.24 -1.47 1.81
CA ARG A 118 5.21 -1.72 3.25
C ARG A 118 4.13 -0.95 4.00
N CYS A 119 3.69 -1.54 5.11
CA CYS A 119 2.95 -0.89 6.18
C CYS A 119 3.85 -0.77 7.41
N TYR A 120 3.90 0.43 8.00
CA TYR A 120 4.50 0.71 9.30
C TYR A 120 3.42 1.24 10.21
N ALA A 121 3.12 0.54 11.30
CA ALA A 121 2.15 0.96 12.30
C ALA A 121 2.82 1.13 13.67
N TYR A 122 2.66 2.32 14.26
CA TYR A 122 3.20 2.69 15.56
C TYR A 122 2.07 3.16 16.47
N ASP A 123 2.19 2.87 17.78
CA ASP A 123 1.32 3.43 18.80
C ASP A 123 1.76 4.85 19.21
N ALA A 124 0.95 5.51 20.05
CA ALA A 124 1.23 6.85 20.55
C ALA A 124 2.56 6.95 21.33
N ASP A 125 3.04 5.85 21.89
CA ASP A 125 4.30 5.74 22.63
C ASP A 125 5.50 5.39 21.73
N LYS A 126 5.31 5.41 20.39
CA LYS A 126 6.30 5.08 19.35
C LYS A 126 6.71 3.61 19.31
N ASN A 127 5.96 2.72 19.94
CA ASN A 127 6.20 1.29 19.83
C ASN A 127 5.65 0.75 18.51
N ILE A 128 6.32 -0.25 17.97
CA ILE A 128 5.86 -0.95 16.76
C ILE A 128 4.64 -1.80 17.12
N LYS A 129 3.50 -1.51 16.48
CA LYS A 129 2.32 -2.38 16.49
C LYS A 129 2.39 -3.43 15.38
N TYR A 130 2.84 -3.02 14.20
CA TYR A 130 2.98 -3.90 13.06
C TYR A 130 3.91 -3.31 12.01
N VAL A 131 4.72 -4.15 11.39
CA VAL A 131 5.48 -3.85 10.16
C VAL A 131 5.35 -5.07 9.25
N THR A 132 5.06 -4.85 7.96
CA THR A 132 5.02 -5.92 6.96
C THR A 132 6.40 -6.52 6.73
N ALA A 133 6.44 -7.80 6.36
CA ALA A 133 7.66 -8.47 5.89
C ALA A 133 7.57 -8.63 4.37
N ASP A 134 8.59 -8.19 3.63
CA ASP A 134 8.58 -8.21 2.16
C ASP A 134 8.47 -9.63 1.60
N HIS A 135 7.71 -9.79 0.53
CA HIS A 135 7.60 -11.05 -0.21
C HIS A 135 8.67 -11.15 -1.29
N ASN A 136 9.92 -11.17 -0.87
CA ASN A 136 11.10 -11.25 -1.75
C ASN A 136 11.83 -12.60 -1.59
N SER A 137 12.57 -13.00 -2.63
CA SER A 137 13.35 -14.24 -2.61
C SER A 137 14.68 -14.14 -1.84
N GLY A 138 14.98 -12.97 -1.26
CA GLY A 138 16.22 -12.71 -0.50
C GLY A 138 16.16 -11.39 0.25
N ASP A 139 17.10 -11.20 1.19
CA ASP A 139 17.14 -10.07 2.12
C ASP A 139 17.95 -8.86 1.58
N TYR A 140 18.08 -8.73 0.25
CA TYR A 140 18.79 -7.61 -0.37
C TYR A 140 17.84 -6.75 -1.18
N MET A 141 18.15 -5.45 -1.27
CA MET A 141 17.37 -4.49 -2.04
C MET A 141 17.29 -4.90 -3.51
N GLY A 142 16.06 -4.93 -4.07
CA GLY A 142 15.82 -5.37 -5.45
C GLY A 142 15.80 -6.89 -5.61
N ALA A 143 15.71 -7.67 -4.52
CA ALA A 143 15.47 -9.11 -4.62
C ALA A 143 14.16 -9.38 -5.36
N PRO A 144 14.08 -10.42 -6.21
CA PRO A 144 12.87 -10.73 -6.96
C PRO A 144 11.65 -10.92 -6.05
N ILE A 145 10.56 -10.23 -6.38
CA ILE A 145 9.28 -10.36 -5.69
C ILE A 145 8.69 -11.76 -5.97
N THR A 146 8.26 -12.45 -4.94
CA THR A 146 7.71 -13.80 -5.00
C THR A 146 6.19 -13.83 -4.98
N ARG A 147 5.56 -12.88 -4.29
CA ARG A 147 4.10 -12.70 -4.25
C ARG A 147 3.72 -11.31 -4.75
N CYS A 148 2.79 -11.24 -5.67
CA CYS A 148 2.30 -10.01 -6.29
C CYS A 148 1.03 -10.31 -7.10
N PHE A 149 0.30 -9.29 -7.48
CA PHE A 149 -0.73 -9.41 -8.50
C PHE A 149 -0.05 -9.43 -9.87
N PHE A 150 -0.09 -10.58 -10.54
CA PHE A 150 0.58 -10.73 -11.84
C PHE A 150 -0.31 -11.50 -12.82
N SER A 151 -0.59 -10.90 -13.98
CA SER A 151 -1.50 -11.48 -14.98
C SER A 151 -1.07 -12.88 -15.41
N GLY A 152 -2.05 -13.81 -15.43
CA GLY A 152 -1.83 -15.22 -15.75
C GLY A 152 -1.23 -16.04 -14.59
N HIS A 153 -1.02 -15.44 -13.41
CA HIS A 153 -0.40 -16.10 -12.25
C HIS A 153 -1.18 -15.83 -10.95
N PRO A 154 -2.45 -16.27 -10.85
CA PRO A 154 -3.27 -16.01 -9.67
C PRO A 154 -2.69 -16.62 -8.37
N GLU A 155 -1.87 -17.66 -8.46
CA GLU A 155 -1.19 -18.29 -7.33
C GLU A 155 -0.18 -17.37 -6.63
N LYS A 156 0.26 -16.30 -7.30
CA LYS A 156 1.14 -15.30 -6.69
C LYS A 156 0.41 -14.25 -5.89
N ALA A 157 -0.88 -14.07 -6.12
CA ALA A 157 -1.72 -13.08 -5.44
C ALA A 157 -2.19 -13.62 -4.07
N GLU A 158 -1.24 -13.94 -3.21
CA GLU A 158 -1.44 -14.46 -1.85
C GLU A 158 -1.01 -13.41 -0.83
N PRO A 159 -1.92 -12.56 -0.33
CA PRO A 159 -1.56 -11.52 0.63
C PRO A 159 -1.40 -12.07 2.04
N ASP A 160 -0.49 -11.47 2.80
CA ASP A 160 -0.53 -11.56 4.25
C ASP A 160 -1.62 -10.62 4.78
N VAL A 161 -2.33 -11.09 5.80
CA VAL A 161 -3.43 -10.34 6.43
C VAL A 161 -3.18 -10.23 7.93
N LYS A 162 -3.26 -9.01 8.45
CA LYS A 162 -3.11 -8.74 9.88
C LYS A 162 -4.21 -7.81 10.35
N THR A 163 -4.96 -8.27 11.35
CA THR A 163 -5.96 -7.43 12.04
C THR A 163 -5.48 -7.10 13.45
N PHE A 164 -5.66 -5.85 13.85
CA PHE A 164 -5.36 -5.36 15.20
C PHE A 164 -6.24 -4.16 15.55
N MET A 165 -6.32 -3.86 16.86
CA MET A 165 -7.09 -2.70 17.34
C MET A 165 -6.31 -1.41 17.11
N ALA A 166 -6.97 -0.43 16.51
CA ALA A 166 -6.47 0.93 16.39
C ALA A 166 -6.86 1.74 17.62
N ALA A 167 -6.00 2.64 18.04
CA ALA A 167 -6.20 3.50 19.20
C ALA A 167 -5.83 4.96 18.86
N PRO A 168 -6.42 5.96 19.56
CA PRO A 168 -6.03 7.35 19.38
C PRO A 168 -4.51 7.56 19.53
N GLY A 169 -3.92 8.31 18.61
CA GLY A 169 -2.48 8.55 18.54
C GLY A 169 -1.69 7.50 17.73
N ASP A 170 -2.33 6.41 17.29
CA ASP A 170 -1.69 5.49 16.36
C ASP A 170 -1.42 6.20 15.02
N ARG A 171 -0.20 6.04 14.50
CA ARG A 171 0.19 6.53 13.17
C ARG A 171 0.64 5.38 12.28
N ILE A 172 0.12 5.38 11.08
CA ILE A 172 0.34 4.32 10.13
C ILE A 172 0.78 4.90 8.78
N LEU A 173 1.90 4.39 8.25
CA LEU A 173 2.40 4.71 6.91
C LEU A 173 2.24 3.48 6.02
N LEU A 174 1.57 3.64 4.88
CA LEU A 174 1.67 2.73 3.74
C LEU A 174 2.58 3.38 2.71
N CYS A 175 3.56 2.65 2.17
CA CYS A 175 4.49 3.23 1.20
C CYS A 175 5.02 2.20 0.20
N SER A 176 5.40 2.69 -1.00
CA SER A 176 6.14 1.91 -2.00
C SER A 176 7.64 1.81 -1.65
N ASP A 177 8.36 0.97 -2.39
CA ASP A 177 9.79 0.71 -2.22
C ASP A 177 10.69 1.92 -2.52
N GLY A 178 10.16 2.93 -3.18
CA GLY A 178 10.86 4.20 -3.37
C GLY A 178 10.94 5.10 -2.13
N VAL A 179 10.25 4.74 -1.02
CA VAL A 179 10.20 5.57 0.20
C VAL A 179 11.13 5.05 1.28
N TYR A 180 10.96 3.83 1.73
CA TYR A 180 11.63 3.31 2.92
C TYR A 180 13.16 3.18 2.79
N PRO A 181 13.77 3.00 1.60
CA PRO A 181 15.21 2.99 1.48
C PRO A 181 15.86 4.38 1.63
N CYS A 182 15.06 5.45 1.56
CA CYS A 182 15.58 6.82 1.61
C CYS A 182 16.03 7.26 3.01
N MET A 183 15.74 6.47 4.04
CA MET A 183 16.14 6.78 5.42
C MET A 183 16.23 5.50 6.28
N ALA A 184 17.07 5.53 7.32
CA ALA A 184 17.17 4.43 8.25
C ALA A 184 15.84 4.21 9.01
N PRO A 185 15.49 2.97 9.39
CA PRO A 185 14.20 2.65 10.02
C PRO A 185 13.90 3.43 11.30
N ASP A 186 14.90 3.70 12.13
CA ASP A 186 14.78 4.50 13.34
C ASP A 186 14.49 5.98 13.01
N ILE A 187 15.14 6.52 11.97
CA ILE A 187 14.88 7.89 11.50
C ILE A 187 13.46 7.97 10.91
N LEU A 188 13.03 6.98 10.13
CA LEU A 188 11.67 6.93 9.59
C LEU A 188 10.65 6.97 10.73
N ARG A 189 10.79 6.08 11.73
CA ARG A 189 9.92 6.05 12.91
C ARG A 189 9.89 7.42 13.61
N ASP A 190 11.05 8.00 13.92
CA ASP A 190 11.12 9.27 14.65
C ASP A 190 10.49 10.42 13.87
N ARG A 191 10.54 10.39 12.52
CA ARG A 191 9.86 11.37 11.67
C ARG A 191 8.36 11.15 11.63
N LEU A 192 7.91 9.90 11.51
CA LEU A 192 6.47 9.57 11.52
C LEU A 192 5.80 9.97 12.84
N MET A 193 6.52 9.84 13.95
CA MET A 193 6.03 10.11 15.30
C MET A 193 6.46 11.48 15.85
N ASP A 194 6.80 12.42 14.97
CA ASP A 194 7.09 13.82 15.30
C ASP A 194 5.76 14.54 15.67
N ASP A 195 5.82 15.51 16.59
CA ASP A 195 4.64 16.27 17.05
C ASP A 195 4.20 17.38 16.08
N ARG A 196 4.86 17.50 14.93
CA ARG A 196 4.50 18.46 13.86
C ARG A 196 3.20 18.08 13.18
N ALA A 197 2.66 19.03 12.41
CA ALA A 197 1.52 18.76 11.54
C ALA A 197 1.83 17.62 10.55
N MET A 198 0.82 16.82 10.24
CA MET A 198 0.98 15.65 9.34
C MET A 198 1.52 16.06 7.96
N GLU A 199 1.09 17.20 7.46
CA GLU A 199 1.56 17.77 6.19
C GLU A 199 3.07 18.03 6.23
N ASP A 200 3.60 18.60 7.33
CA ASP A 200 5.04 18.88 7.50
C ASP A 200 5.86 17.58 7.58
N ILE A 201 5.29 16.54 8.19
CA ILE A 201 5.89 15.20 8.23
C ILE A 201 5.98 14.64 6.81
N MET A 202 4.88 14.68 6.07
CA MET A 202 4.81 14.16 4.71
C MET A 202 5.71 14.95 3.75
N ASP A 203 5.80 16.26 3.89
CA ASP A 203 6.73 17.10 3.12
C ASP A 203 8.19 16.74 3.43
N THR A 204 8.50 16.42 4.68
CA THR A 204 9.83 15.94 5.06
C THR A 204 10.16 14.60 4.41
N LEU A 205 9.23 13.63 4.45
CA LEU A 205 9.40 12.33 3.80
C LEU A 205 9.58 12.50 2.28
N LYS A 206 8.72 13.29 1.66
CA LYS A 206 8.80 13.61 0.23
C LYS A 206 10.14 14.24 -0.14
N PHE A 207 10.63 15.19 0.63
CA PHE A 207 11.94 15.81 0.41
C PHE A 207 13.09 14.79 0.49
N MET A 208 13.04 13.86 1.45
CA MET A 208 14.06 12.81 1.54
C MET A 208 13.99 11.87 0.32
N CYS A 209 12.80 11.49 -0.11
CA CYS A 209 12.63 10.68 -1.33
C CYS A 209 13.10 11.43 -2.58
N GLU A 210 12.82 12.73 -2.72
CA GLU A 210 13.29 13.55 -3.83
C GLU A 210 14.84 13.56 -3.93
N LYS A 211 15.54 13.47 -2.79
CA LYS A 211 17.01 13.48 -2.75
C LYS A 211 17.64 12.10 -2.96
N PHE A 212 17.01 11.05 -2.50
CA PHE A 212 17.65 9.74 -2.37
C PHE A 212 16.93 8.60 -3.11
N SER A 213 15.66 8.79 -3.52
CA SER A 213 14.95 7.74 -4.25
C SER A 213 15.49 7.58 -5.66
N THR A 214 15.56 6.33 -6.09
CA THR A 214 15.87 5.94 -7.47
C THR A 214 14.64 5.44 -8.24
N ASP A 215 13.47 5.48 -7.60
CA ASP A 215 12.20 4.98 -8.14
C ASP A 215 11.06 5.99 -8.04
N ASN A 216 9.87 5.58 -8.49
CA ASN A 216 8.63 6.20 -8.07
C ASN A 216 8.53 6.10 -6.55
N TYR A 217 7.94 7.09 -5.89
CA TYR A 217 7.76 7.05 -4.46
C TYR A 217 6.39 7.58 -4.06
N SER A 218 5.68 6.76 -3.32
CA SER A 218 4.32 7.04 -2.87
C SER A 218 4.13 6.67 -1.42
N GLY A 219 3.38 7.48 -0.69
CA GLY A 219 3.08 7.26 0.72
C GLY A 219 1.70 7.75 1.10
N ILE A 220 1.10 7.05 2.05
CA ILE A 220 -0.15 7.40 2.72
C ILE A 220 0.15 7.36 4.22
N LEU A 221 0.18 8.51 4.86
CA LEU A 221 0.26 8.61 6.32
C LEU A 221 -1.12 8.92 6.87
N TYR A 222 -1.56 8.19 7.87
CA TYR A 222 -2.78 8.49 8.59
C TYR A 222 -2.60 8.34 10.11
N GLU A 223 -3.39 9.10 10.84
CA GLU A 223 -3.42 9.13 12.30
C GLU A 223 -4.83 8.90 12.81
N VAL A 224 -4.93 8.08 13.83
CA VAL A 224 -6.15 7.80 14.57
C VAL A 224 -6.37 8.89 15.61
N MET A 225 -7.55 9.57 15.57
CA MET A 225 -7.90 10.69 16.43
C MET A 225 -8.83 10.27 17.56
#